data_f5c786927dc0abcfe60671ed3b3d4987
#
_entry.id   f5c786927dc0abcfe60671ed3b3d4987
#
_cell.length_a   1.000
_cell.length_b   1.000
_cell.length_c   1.000
_cell.angle_alpha   90.00
_cell.angle_beta   90.00
_cell.angle_gamma   90.00
#
_symmetry.space_group_name_H-M   'P 1'
#
loop_
_entity.id
_entity.type
_entity.pdbx_description
1 polymer ?
#
loop_
_entity_poly.entity_id
_entity_poly.type
_entity_poly.pdbx_seq_one_letter_code
_entity_poly.pdbx_strand_id
1 'polypeptide(L)'
;MHSVHFNSFDLNLLRVFDALIEERSVTRAGERLGLTQSAISHALNRLRFMLNDDLFVRVAEGMRPTPRASQIAPRLREGLLQLQLALDPAEFLPERTDRRFTVACTEYVGTVLMPRFIARVRALAPNAELRIRPSNMGVAEVLLAGRADLAIGSFRRVPEPFVYEPLFQETRVWVVSADHPVARGELTLECLASLSHVIISSAGEDEQAVNGYVTEHGLERLVTRSEVGLLQGALAAHGLRRVIGLTTPHFLAALAVVSQSDMAAPLPRRLAAAFADRYRLRLFDPPYASPPFEIMALWHRDHGNEPAIAWLRTVLREVAAGL
;
A
#
# COMPACT_ATOMS: atom_id res chain seq x y z
N MET A 1 -1.01 1.68 -52.32
CA MET A 1 -0.89 0.92 -51.06
C MET A 1 -2.16 1.16 -50.27
N HIS A 2 -3.06 0.17 -50.15
CA HIS A 2 -4.22 0.30 -49.30
C HIS A 2 -3.73 0.16 -47.84
N SER A 3 -3.81 1.25 -47.08
CA SER A 3 -3.55 1.20 -45.64
C SER A 3 -4.74 0.48 -44.98
N VAL A 4 -4.49 -0.63 -44.35
CA VAL A 4 -5.49 -1.33 -43.53
C VAL A 4 -5.84 -0.40 -42.37
N HIS A 5 -7.08 0.11 -42.31
CA HIS A 5 -7.54 0.92 -41.18
C HIS A 5 -7.74 0.01 -39.98
N PHE A 6 -6.82 0.08 -39.01
CA PHE A 6 -6.81 -0.76 -37.81
C PHE A 6 -8.12 -0.64 -37.00
N ASN A 7 -8.75 0.54 -36.99
CA ASN A 7 -10.00 0.81 -36.23
C ASN A 7 -11.22 0.00 -36.72
N SER A 8 -11.17 -0.57 -37.91
CA SER A 8 -12.26 -1.41 -38.45
C SER A 8 -11.92 -2.91 -38.46
N PHE A 9 -10.80 -3.28 -37.82
CA PHE A 9 -10.29 -4.64 -37.85
C PHE A 9 -10.91 -5.48 -36.70
N ASP A 10 -11.64 -6.53 -37.07
CA ASP A 10 -12.19 -7.49 -36.12
C ASP A 10 -11.07 -8.44 -35.65
N LEU A 11 -10.69 -8.34 -34.35
CA LEU A 11 -9.62 -9.16 -33.79
C LEU A 11 -9.88 -10.67 -33.85
N ASN A 12 -11.15 -11.10 -33.94
CA ASN A 12 -11.47 -12.52 -34.13
C ASN A 12 -10.94 -13.06 -35.47
N LEU A 13 -10.82 -12.21 -36.50
CA LEU A 13 -10.24 -12.61 -37.77
C LEU A 13 -8.76 -13.01 -37.61
N LEU A 14 -8.02 -12.34 -36.72
CA LEU A 14 -6.62 -12.67 -36.45
C LEU A 14 -6.48 -14.07 -35.83
N ARG A 15 -7.40 -14.43 -34.91
CA ARG A 15 -7.46 -15.77 -34.31
C ARG A 15 -7.74 -16.85 -35.36
N VAL A 16 -8.65 -16.57 -36.28
CA VAL A 16 -8.96 -17.48 -37.40
C VAL A 16 -7.74 -17.65 -38.31
N PHE A 17 -7.03 -16.56 -38.63
CA PHE A 17 -5.81 -16.62 -39.43
C PHE A 17 -4.74 -17.49 -38.76
N ASP A 18 -4.47 -17.27 -37.47
CA ASP A 18 -3.47 -18.04 -36.73
C ASP A 18 -3.82 -19.54 -36.63
N ALA A 19 -5.10 -19.85 -36.37
CA ALA A 19 -5.58 -21.24 -36.39
C ALA A 19 -5.41 -21.91 -37.77
N LEU A 20 -5.67 -21.18 -38.88
CA LEU A 20 -5.48 -21.70 -40.23
C LEU A 20 -3.99 -21.91 -40.59
N ILE A 21 -3.08 -21.07 -40.10
CA ILE A 21 -1.62 -21.25 -40.27
C ILE A 21 -1.15 -22.56 -39.64
N GLU A 22 -1.65 -22.88 -38.43
CA GLU A 22 -1.25 -24.07 -37.69
C GLU A 22 -1.93 -25.34 -38.26
N GLU A 23 -3.26 -25.29 -38.36
CA GLU A 23 -4.06 -26.48 -38.67
C GLU A 23 -4.04 -26.84 -40.17
N ARG A 24 -3.78 -25.88 -41.05
CA ARG A 24 -3.82 -26.05 -42.53
C ARG A 24 -5.12 -26.71 -43.03
N SER A 25 -6.20 -26.52 -42.27
CA SER A 25 -7.53 -27.10 -42.50
C SER A 25 -8.62 -26.22 -41.92
N VAL A 26 -9.62 -25.89 -42.73
CA VAL A 26 -10.75 -25.08 -42.29
C VAL A 26 -11.56 -25.82 -41.23
N THR A 27 -11.72 -27.13 -41.35
CA THR A 27 -12.46 -27.96 -40.39
C THR A 27 -11.76 -28.00 -39.06
N ARG A 28 -10.46 -28.35 -39.02
CA ARG A 28 -9.68 -28.40 -37.78
C ARG A 28 -9.54 -27.03 -37.12
N ALA A 29 -9.37 -25.96 -37.92
CA ALA A 29 -9.37 -24.59 -37.36
C ALA A 29 -10.71 -24.24 -36.73
N GLY A 30 -11.83 -24.70 -37.29
CA GLY A 30 -13.16 -24.55 -36.71
C GLY A 30 -13.29 -25.30 -35.38
N GLU A 31 -12.92 -26.57 -35.34
CA GLU A 31 -12.92 -27.40 -34.14
C GLU A 31 -12.09 -26.75 -33.00
N ARG A 32 -10.88 -26.28 -33.30
CA ARG A 32 -10.00 -25.61 -32.36
C ARG A 32 -10.58 -24.33 -31.76
N LEU A 33 -11.31 -23.56 -32.60
CA LEU A 33 -11.87 -22.27 -32.19
C LEU A 33 -13.32 -22.36 -31.67
N GLY A 34 -13.95 -23.55 -31.71
CA GLY A 34 -15.37 -23.72 -31.38
C GLY A 34 -16.29 -23.06 -32.41
N LEU A 35 -15.86 -22.96 -33.67
CA LEU A 35 -16.60 -22.32 -34.78
C LEU A 35 -16.98 -23.32 -35.86
N THR A 36 -18.06 -23.04 -36.60
CA THR A 36 -18.45 -23.85 -37.75
C THR A 36 -17.49 -23.63 -38.92
N GLN A 37 -17.36 -24.64 -39.79
CA GLN A 37 -16.57 -24.54 -41.02
C GLN A 37 -16.99 -23.35 -41.91
N SER A 38 -18.30 -23.05 -41.97
CA SER A 38 -18.83 -21.90 -42.71
C SER A 38 -18.36 -20.58 -42.08
N ALA A 39 -18.33 -20.47 -40.75
CA ALA A 39 -17.85 -19.27 -40.06
C ALA A 39 -16.36 -19.02 -40.36
N ILE A 40 -15.54 -20.07 -40.28
CA ILE A 40 -14.11 -19.97 -40.65
C ILE A 40 -13.94 -19.53 -42.10
N SER A 41 -14.72 -20.10 -43.05
CA SER A 41 -14.68 -19.74 -44.46
C SER A 41 -15.07 -18.28 -44.69
N HIS A 42 -16.11 -17.79 -44.02
CA HIS A 42 -16.50 -16.38 -44.09
C HIS A 42 -15.42 -15.46 -43.51
N ALA A 43 -14.86 -15.80 -42.36
CA ALA A 43 -13.76 -15.05 -41.77
C ALA A 43 -12.52 -14.99 -42.69
N LEU A 44 -12.16 -16.11 -43.32
CA LEU A 44 -11.07 -16.15 -44.30
C LEU A 44 -11.35 -15.26 -45.51
N ASN A 45 -12.58 -15.24 -46.04
CA ASN A 45 -12.93 -14.37 -47.16
C ASN A 45 -12.84 -12.87 -46.75
N ARG A 46 -13.23 -12.51 -45.55
CA ARG A 46 -13.05 -11.14 -45.02
C ARG A 46 -11.56 -10.78 -44.92
N LEU A 47 -10.74 -11.69 -44.40
CA LEU A 47 -9.27 -11.50 -44.33
C LEU A 47 -8.65 -11.31 -45.71
N ARG A 48 -9.04 -12.11 -46.71
CA ARG A 48 -8.59 -11.99 -48.10
C ARG A 48 -8.89 -10.61 -48.67
N PHE A 49 -10.11 -10.17 -48.47
CA PHE A 49 -10.54 -8.83 -48.92
C PHE A 49 -9.74 -7.72 -48.24
N MET A 50 -9.57 -7.80 -46.93
CA MET A 50 -8.88 -6.76 -46.14
C MET A 50 -7.38 -6.70 -46.43
N LEU A 51 -6.75 -7.85 -46.61
CA LEU A 51 -5.31 -7.94 -46.84
C LEU A 51 -4.94 -7.95 -48.34
N ASN A 52 -5.94 -7.98 -49.20
CA ASN A 52 -5.80 -8.08 -50.64
C ASN A 52 -4.83 -9.22 -51.08
N ASP A 53 -5.04 -10.40 -50.50
CA ASP A 53 -4.22 -11.60 -50.72
C ASP A 53 -5.07 -12.84 -50.44
N ASP A 54 -4.86 -13.93 -51.22
CA ASP A 54 -5.59 -15.18 -51.02
C ASP A 54 -5.29 -15.87 -49.70
N LEU A 55 -4.19 -15.53 -49.06
CA LEU A 55 -3.67 -16.00 -47.76
C LEU A 55 -3.43 -17.51 -47.70
N PHE A 56 -4.35 -18.30 -48.23
CA PHE A 56 -4.25 -19.76 -48.28
C PHE A 56 -4.80 -20.28 -49.59
N VAL A 57 -4.02 -21.16 -50.24
CA VAL A 57 -4.41 -21.87 -51.44
C VAL A 57 -4.70 -23.34 -51.13
N ARG A 58 -5.72 -23.92 -51.77
CA ARG A 58 -6.03 -25.35 -51.61
C ARG A 58 -5.00 -26.19 -52.36
N VAL A 59 -4.51 -27.23 -51.67
CA VAL A 59 -3.63 -28.25 -52.24
C VAL A 59 -4.19 -29.63 -51.88
N ALA A 60 -3.67 -30.71 -52.51
CA ALA A 60 -4.14 -32.07 -52.23
C ALA A 60 -4.08 -32.45 -50.73
N GLU A 61 -3.14 -31.91 -50.02
CA GLU A 61 -2.86 -32.19 -48.59
C GLU A 61 -3.53 -31.20 -47.61
N GLY A 62 -4.42 -30.32 -48.10
CA GLY A 62 -5.13 -29.33 -47.29
C GLY A 62 -4.98 -27.90 -47.76
N MET A 63 -4.57 -26.98 -46.89
CA MET A 63 -4.36 -25.57 -47.19
C MET A 63 -2.89 -25.19 -47.04
N ARG A 64 -2.33 -24.51 -48.03
CA ARG A 64 -0.97 -23.98 -47.97
C ARG A 64 -1.00 -22.46 -47.88
N PRO A 65 -0.30 -21.84 -46.92
CA PRO A 65 -0.23 -20.39 -46.82
C PRO A 65 0.50 -19.78 -48.01
N THR A 66 0.08 -18.59 -48.42
CA THR A 66 0.81 -17.76 -49.39
C THR A 66 2.12 -17.24 -48.80
N PRO A 67 3.08 -16.78 -49.64
CA PRO A 67 4.28 -16.11 -49.11
C PRO A 67 3.95 -14.94 -48.18
N ARG A 68 2.90 -14.17 -48.50
CA ARG A 68 2.44 -13.05 -47.65
C ARG A 68 1.86 -13.53 -46.34
N ALA A 69 1.03 -14.57 -46.35
CA ALA A 69 0.52 -15.16 -45.10
C ALA A 69 1.65 -15.68 -44.20
N SER A 70 2.65 -16.35 -44.80
CA SER A 70 3.83 -16.85 -44.07
C SER A 70 4.68 -15.72 -43.48
N GLN A 71 4.76 -14.56 -44.17
CA GLN A 71 5.47 -13.38 -43.67
C GLN A 71 4.74 -12.68 -42.51
N ILE A 72 3.41 -12.64 -42.56
CA ILE A 72 2.57 -11.97 -41.55
C ILE A 72 2.47 -12.83 -40.27
N ALA A 73 2.38 -14.17 -40.41
CA ALA A 73 2.07 -15.09 -39.32
C ALA A 73 2.93 -14.92 -38.05
N PRO A 74 4.26 -14.80 -38.10
CA PRO A 74 5.06 -14.64 -36.88
C PRO A 74 4.73 -13.38 -36.12
N ARG A 75 4.60 -12.24 -36.81
CA ARG A 75 4.28 -10.94 -36.19
C ARG A 75 2.87 -10.91 -35.62
N LEU A 76 1.93 -11.53 -36.32
CA LEU A 76 0.54 -11.62 -35.86
C LEU A 76 0.43 -12.47 -34.60
N ARG A 77 1.12 -13.61 -34.59
CA ARG A 77 1.17 -14.49 -33.40
C ARG A 77 1.76 -13.80 -32.17
N GLU A 78 2.86 -13.06 -32.35
CA GLU A 78 3.46 -12.25 -31.31
C GLU A 78 2.46 -11.22 -30.75
N GLY A 79 1.75 -10.50 -31.65
CA GLY A 79 0.71 -9.55 -31.24
C GLY A 79 -0.46 -10.20 -30.48
N LEU A 80 -0.93 -11.37 -30.92
CA LEU A 80 -1.98 -12.12 -30.22
C LEU A 80 -1.51 -12.59 -28.85
N LEU A 81 -0.26 -13.05 -28.72
CA LEU A 81 0.33 -13.45 -27.44
C LEU A 81 0.41 -12.25 -26.49
N GLN A 82 0.84 -11.08 -26.97
CA GLN A 82 0.87 -9.87 -26.14
C GLN A 82 -0.52 -9.45 -25.64
N LEU A 83 -1.53 -9.56 -26.50
CA LEU A 83 -2.92 -9.31 -26.11
C LEU A 83 -3.41 -10.33 -25.09
N GLN A 84 -3.08 -11.60 -25.25
CA GLN A 84 -3.43 -12.65 -24.30
C GLN A 84 -2.77 -12.39 -22.94
N LEU A 85 -1.48 -12.10 -22.91
CA LEU A 85 -0.73 -11.76 -21.70
C LEU A 85 -1.28 -10.50 -21.00
N ALA A 86 -1.82 -9.55 -21.77
CA ALA A 86 -2.46 -8.36 -21.19
C ALA A 86 -3.84 -8.64 -20.58
N LEU A 87 -4.53 -9.70 -21.03
CA LEU A 87 -5.87 -10.08 -20.56
C LEU A 87 -5.83 -11.17 -19.49
N ASP A 88 -4.80 -12.01 -19.48
CA ASP A 88 -4.60 -12.96 -18.38
C ASP A 88 -4.23 -12.19 -17.11
N PRO A 89 -4.85 -12.49 -15.97
CA PRO A 89 -4.38 -11.94 -14.72
C PRO A 89 -2.93 -12.41 -14.52
N ALA A 90 -1.99 -11.49 -14.71
CA ALA A 90 -0.58 -11.78 -14.57
C ALA A 90 -0.34 -12.36 -13.17
N GLU A 91 0.12 -13.59 -13.07
CA GLU A 91 0.60 -14.15 -11.82
C GLU A 91 1.69 -13.22 -11.27
N PHE A 92 1.42 -12.63 -10.13
CA PHE A 92 2.39 -11.72 -9.52
C PHE A 92 3.54 -12.56 -8.95
N LEU A 93 4.72 -12.40 -9.53
CA LEU A 93 5.96 -13.06 -9.11
C LEU A 93 6.84 -12.04 -8.38
N PRO A 94 6.90 -12.08 -7.05
CA PRO A 94 7.66 -11.11 -6.26
C PRO A 94 9.12 -10.99 -6.69
N GLU A 95 9.77 -12.11 -6.96
CA GLU A 95 11.19 -12.17 -7.34
C GLU A 95 11.52 -11.51 -8.68
N ARG A 96 10.52 -11.28 -9.53
CA ARG A 96 10.68 -10.68 -10.86
C ARG A 96 10.15 -9.27 -10.99
N THR A 97 9.40 -8.80 -9.98
CA THR A 97 8.77 -7.49 -10.06
C THR A 97 9.78 -6.36 -9.90
N ASP A 98 9.69 -5.35 -10.76
CA ASP A 98 10.37 -4.04 -10.64
C ASP A 98 9.41 -2.94 -10.19
N ARG A 99 8.21 -3.33 -9.74
CA ARG A 99 7.15 -2.42 -9.31
C ARG A 99 7.61 -1.52 -8.18
N ARG A 100 7.16 -0.27 -8.25
CA ARG A 100 7.25 0.68 -7.14
C ARG A 100 6.02 0.55 -6.27
N PHE A 101 6.22 0.24 -4.98
CA PHE A 101 5.20 0.28 -3.95
C PHE A 101 5.34 1.55 -3.13
N THR A 102 4.24 2.25 -2.91
CA THR A 102 4.22 3.47 -2.10
C THR A 102 3.37 3.25 -0.85
N VAL A 103 3.99 3.41 0.33
CA VAL A 103 3.33 3.27 1.63
C VAL A 103 3.33 4.61 2.34
N ALA A 104 2.14 5.11 2.69
CA ALA A 104 2.00 6.29 3.53
C ALA A 104 1.97 5.89 5.00
N CYS A 105 2.84 6.45 5.84
CA CYS A 105 2.85 6.13 7.26
C CYS A 105 3.35 7.30 8.12
N THR A 106 3.04 7.23 9.43
CA THR A 106 3.59 8.16 10.43
C THR A 106 5.07 7.86 10.68
N GLU A 107 5.80 8.83 11.26
CA GLU A 107 7.19 8.65 11.70
C GLU A 107 7.32 7.45 12.66
N TYR A 108 6.36 7.28 13.58
CA TYR A 108 6.32 6.13 14.48
C TYR A 108 6.34 4.80 13.73
N VAL A 109 5.41 4.60 12.79
CA VAL A 109 5.33 3.38 11.98
C VAL A 109 6.59 3.21 11.12
N GLY A 110 7.08 4.32 10.55
CA GLY A 110 8.32 4.37 9.79
C GLY A 110 9.54 3.90 10.58
N THR A 111 9.54 4.14 11.89
CA THR A 111 10.66 3.77 12.77
C THR A 111 10.53 2.34 13.33
N VAL A 112 9.31 1.91 13.70
CA VAL A 112 9.11 0.63 14.41
C VAL A 112 8.85 -0.53 13.47
N LEU A 113 8.01 -0.34 12.45
CA LEU A 113 7.55 -1.41 11.56
C LEU A 113 8.35 -1.46 10.25
N MET A 114 8.58 -0.30 9.61
CA MET A 114 9.15 -0.24 8.27
C MET A 114 10.53 -0.87 8.12
N PRO A 115 11.49 -0.80 9.06
CA PRO A 115 12.79 -1.44 8.88
C PRO A 115 12.69 -2.95 8.65
N ARG A 116 11.87 -3.65 9.43
CA ARG A 116 11.63 -5.10 9.28
C ARG A 116 10.85 -5.41 8.01
N PHE A 117 9.84 -4.59 7.70
CA PHE A 117 9.04 -4.74 6.50
C PHE A 117 9.88 -4.56 5.24
N ILE A 118 10.69 -3.51 5.16
CA ILE A 118 11.58 -3.25 4.02
C ILE A 118 12.58 -4.39 3.85
N ALA A 119 13.20 -4.87 4.93
CA ALA A 119 14.13 -5.99 4.88
C ALA A 119 13.45 -7.26 4.32
N ARG A 120 12.22 -7.56 4.76
CA ARG A 120 11.46 -8.71 4.29
C ARG A 120 11.07 -8.58 2.82
N VAL A 121 10.56 -7.42 2.39
CA VAL A 121 10.22 -7.16 0.98
C VAL A 121 11.46 -7.28 0.10
N ARG A 122 12.59 -6.71 0.48
CA ARG A 122 13.83 -6.83 -0.30
C ARG A 122 14.35 -8.25 -0.45
N ALA A 123 14.14 -9.08 0.57
CA ALA A 123 14.50 -10.51 0.50
C ALA A 123 13.60 -11.29 -0.49
N LEU A 124 12.33 -10.92 -0.62
CA LEU A 124 11.35 -11.61 -1.46
C LEU A 124 11.24 -11.02 -2.87
N ALA A 125 11.43 -9.70 -2.99
CA ALA A 125 11.29 -8.93 -4.22
C ALA A 125 12.48 -7.96 -4.37
N PRO A 126 13.68 -8.47 -4.74
CA PRO A 126 14.93 -7.69 -4.71
C PRO A 126 14.93 -6.49 -5.67
N ASN A 127 14.15 -6.54 -6.75
CA ASN A 127 14.07 -5.48 -7.74
C ASN A 127 12.94 -4.47 -7.48
N ALA A 128 12.04 -4.74 -6.51
CA ALA A 128 10.96 -3.83 -6.17
C ALA A 128 11.48 -2.54 -5.52
N GLU A 129 10.91 -1.39 -5.90
CA GLU A 129 11.16 -0.11 -5.22
C GLU A 129 10.12 0.10 -4.12
N LEU A 130 10.56 0.42 -2.89
CA LEU A 130 9.68 0.86 -1.81
C LEU A 130 9.84 2.36 -1.60
N ARG A 131 8.71 3.08 -1.61
CA ARG A 131 8.64 4.51 -1.31
C ARG A 131 7.81 4.73 -0.07
N ILE A 132 8.39 5.37 0.93
CA ILE A 132 7.69 5.80 2.14
C ILE A 132 7.27 7.26 1.99
N ARG A 133 6.01 7.56 2.26
CA ARG A 133 5.48 8.92 2.28
C ARG A 133 4.98 9.27 3.68
N PRO A 134 5.19 10.50 4.13
CA PRO A 134 4.54 10.97 5.37
C PRO A 134 3.01 10.91 5.23
N SER A 135 2.34 10.44 6.28
CA SER A 135 0.87 10.40 6.37
C SER A 135 0.30 11.53 7.24
N ASN A 136 1.03 12.63 7.37
CA ASN A 136 0.68 13.73 8.27
C ASN A 136 -0.61 14.43 7.82
N MET A 137 -0.82 14.54 6.51
CA MET A 137 -1.98 15.19 5.89
C MET A 137 -2.37 14.46 4.61
N GLY A 138 -3.65 14.51 4.27
CA GLY A 138 -4.15 14.07 2.97
C GLY A 138 -4.07 12.56 2.72
N VAL A 139 -4.12 11.71 3.78
CA VAL A 139 -4.06 10.24 3.63
C VAL A 139 -5.18 9.74 2.72
N ALA A 140 -6.41 10.21 2.95
CA ALA A 140 -7.56 9.82 2.14
C ALA A 140 -7.37 10.26 0.67
N GLU A 141 -6.95 11.51 0.44
CA GLU A 141 -6.70 12.04 -0.91
C GLU A 141 -5.60 11.27 -1.64
N VAL A 142 -4.52 10.92 -0.94
CA VAL A 142 -3.39 10.19 -1.53
C VAL A 142 -3.79 8.77 -1.96
N LEU A 143 -4.64 8.09 -1.18
CA LEU A 143 -5.20 6.77 -1.52
C LEU A 143 -6.23 6.87 -2.66
N LEU A 144 -7.15 7.84 -2.61
CA LEU A 144 -8.14 8.06 -3.67
C LEU A 144 -7.50 8.39 -5.02
N ALA A 145 -6.39 9.13 -5.00
CA ALA A 145 -5.64 9.48 -6.22
C ALA A 145 -4.69 8.36 -6.69
N GLY A 146 -4.64 7.20 -6.04
CA GLY A 146 -3.71 6.10 -6.37
C GLY A 146 -2.23 6.48 -6.20
N ARG A 147 -1.94 7.52 -5.38
CA ARG A 147 -0.57 7.99 -5.12
C ARG A 147 0.12 7.26 -3.96
N ALA A 148 -0.62 6.41 -3.26
CA ALA A 148 -0.10 5.41 -2.34
C ALA A 148 -0.93 4.12 -2.49
N ASP A 149 -0.26 3.00 -2.35
CA ASP A 149 -0.86 1.65 -2.40
C ASP A 149 -1.49 1.31 -1.04
N LEU A 150 -0.80 1.67 0.04
CA LEU A 150 -1.21 1.44 1.42
C LEU A 150 -0.99 2.70 2.27
N ALA A 151 -1.81 2.86 3.30
CA ALA A 151 -1.53 3.75 4.42
C ALA A 151 -1.51 2.95 5.72
N ILE A 152 -0.57 3.28 6.63
CA ILE A 152 -0.44 2.61 7.92
C ILE A 152 -0.51 3.63 9.03
N GLY A 153 -1.45 3.42 9.95
CA GLY A 153 -1.71 4.35 11.05
C GLY A 153 -2.79 3.86 12.00
N SER A 154 -3.31 4.75 12.82
CA SER A 154 -4.45 4.48 13.68
C SER A 154 -5.65 5.29 13.20
N PHE A 155 -6.75 4.60 12.92
CA PHE A 155 -7.98 5.18 12.39
C PHE A 155 -9.16 4.72 13.24
N ARG A 156 -10.13 5.61 13.49
CA ARG A 156 -11.35 5.29 14.25
C ARG A 156 -12.54 5.01 13.33
N ARG A 157 -12.67 5.80 12.27
CA ARG A 157 -13.72 5.67 11.26
C ARG A 157 -13.10 5.52 9.89
N VAL A 158 -13.46 4.44 9.22
CA VAL A 158 -12.97 4.13 7.86
C VAL A 158 -14.20 4.04 6.94
N PRO A 159 -14.53 5.09 6.18
CA PRO A 159 -15.65 5.08 5.25
C PRO A 159 -15.27 4.37 3.94
N GLU A 160 -16.28 3.99 3.16
CA GLU A 160 -16.06 3.63 1.77
C GLU A 160 -15.46 4.79 0.97
N PRO A 161 -14.59 4.53 0.00
CA PRO A 161 -14.20 3.24 -0.56
C PRO A 161 -12.99 2.57 0.12
N PHE A 162 -12.62 2.97 1.32
CA PHE A 162 -11.47 2.41 2.00
C PHE A 162 -11.79 1.07 2.67
N VAL A 163 -10.79 0.20 2.69
CA VAL A 163 -10.78 -1.08 3.41
C VAL A 163 -9.56 -1.11 4.31
N TYR A 164 -9.67 -1.76 5.46
CA TYR A 164 -8.56 -1.85 6.41
C TYR A 164 -8.41 -3.26 6.97
N GLU A 165 -7.24 -3.52 7.55
CA GLU A 165 -6.97 -4.69 8.39
C GLU A 165 -6.14 -4.26 9.60
N PRO A 166 -6.42 -4.82 10.80
CA PRO A 166 -5.61 -4.59 11.98
C PRO A 166 -4.24 -5.25 11.82
N LEU A 167 -3.19 -4.58 12.32
CA LEU A 167 -1.84 -5.10 12.31
C LEU A 167 -1.37 -5.49 13.72
N PHE A 168 -1.43 -4.54 14.66
CA PHE A 168 -1.07 -4.77 16.05
C PHE A 168 -1.63 -3.69 16.97
N GLN A 169 -1.70 -4.00 18.26
CA GLN A 169 -2.04 -3.02 19.30
C GLN A 169 -0.78 -2.38 19.88
N GLU A 170 -0.89 -1.09 20.22
CA GLU A 170 0.17 -0.31 20.82
C GLU A 170 -0.33 0.36 22.11
N THR A 171 0.58 0.48 23.07
CA THR A 171 0.34 1.19 24.32
C THR A 171 1.23 2.44 24.42
N ARG A 172 0.95 3.29 25.41
CA ARG A 172 1.75 4.47 25.65
C ARG A 172 2.52 4.33 26.95
N VAL A 173 3.65 5.00 26.99
CA VAL A 173 4.48 5.16 28.19
C VAL A 173 4.87 6.62 28.32
N TRP A 174 5.14 7.04 29.54
CA TRP A 174 5.84 8.29 29.82
C TRP A 174 7.33 8.02 29.85
N VAL A 175 8.09 8.95 29.28
CA VAL A 175 9.55 8.91 29.31
C VAL A 175 10.09 10.17 29.97
N VAL A 176 11.14 10.00 30.77
CA VAL A 176 11.99 11.06 31.33
C VAL A 176 13.45 10.67 31.11
N SER A 177 14.37 11.61 31.26
CA SER A 177 15.81 11.28 31.32
C SER A 177 16.09 10.33 32.49
N ALA A 178 16.98 9.36 32.29
CA ALA A 178 17.40 8.44 33.37
C ALA A 178 18.10 9.19 34.55
N ASP A 179 18.61 10.37 34.29
CA ASP A 179 19.26 11.22 35.29
C ASP A 179 18.26 12.13 36.03
N HIS A 180 17.00 12.17 35.58
CA HIS A 180 15.96 12.97 36.22
C HIS A 180 15.62 12.42 37.62
N PRO A 181 15.39 13.27 38.63
CA PRO A 181 15.05 12.80 39.98
C PRO A 181 13.86 11.82 40.03
N VAL A 182 12.82 12.04 39.22
CA VAL A 182 11.64 11.16 39.10
C VAL A 182 12.01 9.76 38.59
N ALA A 183 13.12 9.59 37.91
CA ALA A 183 13.54 8.28 37.38
C ALA A 183 13.85 7.25 38.50
N ARG A 184 14.05 7.68 39.74
CA ARG A 184 14.35 6.84 40.90
C ARG A 184 13.12 6.42 41.71
N GLY A 185 11.94 6.95 41.38
CA GLY A 185 10.70 6.72 42.08
C GLY A 185 9.57 6.22 41.19
N GLU A 186 8.35 6.46 41.62
CA GLU A 186 7.13 6.20 40.85
C GLU A 186 6.65 7.48 40.19
N LEU A 187 6.06 7.35 39.01
CA LEU A 187 5.46 8.46 38.27
C LEU A 187 3.99 8.59 38.68
N THR A 188 3.68 9.56 39.57
CA THR A 188 2.31 9.85 39.99
C THR A 188 1.69 10.99 39.15
N LEU A 189 0.39 11.26 39.34
CA LEU A 189 -0.27 12.41 38.69
C LEU A 189 0.31 13.74 39.18
N GLU A 190 0.68 13.83 40.45
CA GLU A 190 1.31 15.02 41.06
C GLU A 190 2.70 15.24 40.44
N CYS A 191 3.48 14.15 40.26
CA CYS A 191 4.75 14.22 39.56
C CYS A 191 4.57 14.75 38.12
N LEU A 192 3.60 14.19 37.38
CA LEU A 192 3.32 14.67 36.00
C LEU A 192 2.88 16.15 36.00
N ALA A 193 2.08 16.58 36.96
CA ALA A 193 1.65 17.98 37.03
C ALA A 193 2.81 18.94 37.30
N SER A 194 3.87 18.48 37.97
CA SER A 194 5.06 19.29 38.28
C SER A 194 6.09 19.36 37.14
N LEU A 195 5.98 18.47 36.16
CA LEU A 195 6.90 18.41 35.01
C LEU A 195 6.43 19.27 33.83
N SER A 196 7.38 19.81 33.06
CA SER A 196 7.11 20.36 31.73
C SER A 196 7.01 19.24 30.72
N HIS A 197 5.98 19.27 29.88
CA HIS A 197 5.72 18.20 28.93
C HIS A 197 6.13 18.57 27.51
N VAL A 198 6.72 17.59 26.83
CA VAL A 198 6.86 17.61 25.37
C VAL A 198 5.62 16.97 24.76
N ILE A 199 4.94 17.70 23.87
CA ILE A 199 3.81 17.20 23.11
C ILE A 199 4.26 16.87 21.69
N ILE A 200 3.88 15.69 21.19
CA ILE A 200 4.07 15.33 19.80
C ILE A 200 2.74 15.55 19.08
N SER A 201 2.74 16.43 18.08
CA SER A 201 1.59 16.73 17.25
C SER A 201 2.01 16.68 15.79
N SER A 202 1.51 15.68 15.06
CA SER A 202 1.73 15.56 13.61
C SER A 202 0.75 16.44 12.81
N ALA A 203 -0.25 17.01 13.46
CA ALA A 203 -1.15 17.99 12.86
C ALA A 203 -0.48 19.37 12.92
N GLY A 204 -0.60 20.15 11.84
CA GLY A 204 -0.26 21.57 11.85
C GLY A 204 -1.12 22.36 12.85
N GLU A 205 -0.76 23.60 13.13
CA GLU A 205 -1.53 24.48 14.05
C GLU A 205 -2.97 24.71 13.54
N ASP A 206 -3.19 24.61 12.23
CA ASP A 206 -4.47 24.83 11.57
C ASP A 206 -5.42 23.64 11.57
N GLU A 207 -4.96 22.42 11.94
CA GLU A 207 -5.82 21.25 11.99
C GLU A 207 -6.59 21.16 13.32
N GLN A 208 -7.90 21.33 13.26
CA GLN A 208 -8.78 21.14 14.41
C GLN A 208 -8.98 19.64 14.70
N ALA A 209 -8.16 19.09 15.58
CA ALA A 209 -8.38 17.74 16.08
C ALA A 209 -9.54 17.72 17.08
N VAL A 210 -10.58 16.96 16.75
CA VAL A 210 -11.72 16.72 17.66
C VAL A 210 -11.51 15.40 18.39
N ASN A 211 -11.45 15.44 19.72
CA ASN A 211 -11.17 14.25 20.56
C ASN A 211 -9.92 13.46 20.13
N GLY A 212 -8.90 14.15 19.63
CA GLY A 212 -7.65 13.53 19.19
C GLY A 212 -7.66 12.97 17.78
N TYR A 213 -8.71 13.20 16.99
CA TYR A 213 -8.82 12.76 15.60
C TYR A 213 -8.96 13.93 14.65
N VAL A 214 -8.34 13.80 13.48
CA VAL A 214 -8.56 14.65 12.31
C VAL A 214 -9.39 13.88 11.30
N THR A 215 -10.37 14.56 10.72
CA THR A 215 -11.29 13.97 9.73
C THR A 215 -10.94 14.46 8.32
N GLU A 216 -10.65 13.54 7.41
CA GLU A 216 -10.38 13.80 6.00
C GLU A 216 -11.29 12.90 5.15
N HIS A 217 -12.16 13.46 4.29
CA HIS A 217 -13.10 12.68 3.47
C HIS A 217 -13.89 11.62 4.29
N GLY A 218 -14.23 11.93 5.54
CA GLY A 218 -14.91 11.00 6.44
C GLY A 218 -13.99 9.97 7.12
N LEU A 219 -12.73 9.87 6.74
CA LEU A 219 -11.71 9.07 7.42
C LEU A 219 -11.24 9.80 8.69
N GLU A 220 -11.36 9.16 9.84
CA GLU A 220 -10.92 9.73 11.11
C GLU A 220 -9.58 9.11 11.51
N ARG A 221 -8.52 9.90 11.41
CA ARG A 221 -7.15 9.51 11.76
C ARG A 221 -6.78 10.00 13.15
N LEU A 222 -6.24 9.11 13.98
CA LEU A 222 -5.71 9.46 15.28
C LEU A 222 -4.47 10.36 15.13
N VAL A 223 -4.50 11.53 15.73
CA VAL A 223 -3.34 12.39 15.92
C VAL A 223 -2.88 12.30 17.38
N THR A 224 -1.61 12.48 17.63
CA THR A 224 -0.96 12.24 18.92
C THR A 224 -1.55 13.07 20.08
N ARG A 225 -2.31 14.10 19.79
CA ARG A 225 -3.02 14.94 20.79
C ARG A 225 -4.06 14.21 21.65
N SER A 226 -4.46 12.98 21.29
CA SER A 226 -5.44 12.23 22.08
C SER A 226 -4.97 11.97 23.52
N GLU A 227 -3.65 11.75 23.71
CA GLU A 227 -3.08 11.57 25.05
C GLU A 227 -3.14 12.85 25.90
N VAL A 228 -3.09 14.00 25.23
CA VAL A 228 -3.27 15.30 25.92
C VAL A 228 -4.61 15.37 26.63
N GLY A 229 -5.69 14.92 25.99
CA GLY A 229 -7.03 14.92 26.58
C GLY A 229 -7.18 13.96 27.76
N LEU A 230 -6.62 12.76 27.69
CA LEU A 230 -6.68 11.76 28.75
C LEU A 230 -5.95 12.24 30.00
N LEU A 231 -4.72 12.72 29.86
CA LEU A 231 -3.97 13.30 30.98
C LEU A 231 -4.67 14.54 31.53
N GLN A 232 -5.14 15.44 30.66
CA GLN A 232 -5.79 16.67 31.15
C GLN A 232 -7.06 16.36 31.95
N GLY A 233 -7.86 15.37 31.54
CA GLY A 233 -9.01 14.90 32.30
C GLY A 233 -8.62 14.30 33.65
N ALA A 234 -7.59 13.47 33.70
CA ALA A 234 -7.09 12.89 34.92
C ALA A 234 -6.54 13.95 35.91
N LEU A 235 -5.77 14.91 35.43
CA LEU A 235 -5.26 16.01 36.24
C LEU A 235 -6.37 16.90 36.75
N ALA A 236 -7.33 17.28 35.91
CA ALA A 236 -8.45 18.14 36.29
C ALA A 236 -9.31 17.52 37.39
N ALA A 237 -9.51 16.20 37.39
CA ALA A 237 -10.22 15.49 38.44
C ALA A 237 -9.56 15.62 39.82
N HIS A 238 -8.27 15.94 39.88
CA HIS A 238 -7.49 16.15 41.10
C HIS A 238 -7.13 17.62 41.34
N GLY A 239 -7.73 18.57 40.57
CA GLY A 239 -7.41 19.99 40.68
C GLY A 239 -6.02 20.38 40.16
N LEU A 240 -5.35 19.49 39.44
CA LEU A 240 -4.01 19.68 38.90
C LEU A 240 -4.08 20.23 37.49
N ARG A 241 -2.99 20.85 37.04
CA ARG A 241 -2.86 21.40 35.69
C ARG A 241 -1.60 20.90 35.02
N ARG A 242 -1.66 20.81 33.69
CA ARG A 242 -0.53 20.45 32.85
C ARG A 242 0.29 21.68 32.45
N VAL A 243 1.61 21.52 32.44
CA VAL A 243 2.55 22.50 31.87
C VAL A 243 3.10 21.97 30.57
N ILE A 244 2.93 22.71 29.47
CA ILE A 244 3.49 22.36 28.16
C ILE A 244 4.75 23.19 27.95
N GLY A 245 5.90 22.50 27.84
CA GLY A 245 7.20 23.13 27.61
C GLY A 245 7.59 23.16 26.13
N LEU A 246 7.15 22.15 25.34
CA LEU A 246 7.48 22.02 23.92
C LEU A 246 6.37 21.31 23.16
N THR A 247 6.11 21.76 21.93
CA THR A 247 5.35 20.99 20.93
C THR A 247 6.25 20.73 19.73
N THR A 248 6.32 19.48 19.26
CA THR A 248 7.12 19.06 18.09
C THR A 248 6.34 18.06 17.23
N PRO A 249 6.51 18.03 15.91
CA PRO A 249 5.91 17.02 15.07
C PRO A 249 6.68 15.68 15.06
N HIS A 250 7.89 15.63 15.65
CA HIS A 250 8.82 14.52 15.50
C HIS A 250 9.03 13.74 16.79
N PHE A 251 8.80 12.43 16.76
CA PHE A 251 9.02 11.53 17.88
C PHE A 251 10.50 11.45 18.28
N LEU A 252 11.41 11.36 17.29
CA LEU A 252 12.85 11.28 17.58
C LEU A 252 13.40 12.59 18.19
N ALA A 253 12.88 13.74 17.76
CA ALA A 253 13.22 15.01 18.38
C ALA A 253 12.75 15.07 19.85
N ALA A 254 11.53 14.58 20.14
CA ALA A 254 11.04 14.50 21.50
C ALA A 254 11.92 13.61 22.40
N LEU A 255 12.37 12.44 21.91
CA LEU A 255 13.34 11.58 22.61
C LEU A 255 14.64 12.30 22.92
N ALA A 256 15.21 13.01 21.93
CA ALA A 256 16.44 13.77 22.10
C ALA A 256 16.29 14.91 23.11
N VAL A 257 15.17 15.65 23.07
CA VAL A 257 14.90 16.74 24.04
C VAL A 257 14.74 16.19 25.44
N VAL A 258 13.94 15.15 25.64
CA VAL A 258 13.72 14.53 26.97
C VAL A 258 15.03 14.01 27.54
N SER A 259 15.91 13.42 26.72
CA SER A 259 17.20 12.90 27.18
C SER A 259 18.13 13.97 27.76
N GLN A 260 17.94 15.23 27.40
CA GLN A 260 18.81 16.35 27.76
C GLN A 260 18.12 17.48 28.56
N SER A 261 16.91 17.20 29.05
CA SER A 261 16.10 18.19 29.78
C SER A 261 15.42 17.56 30.99
N ASP A 262 14.74 18.40 31.76
CA ASP A 262 13.84 18.02 32.87
C ASP A 262 12.39 17.75 32.41
N MET A 263 12.18 17.62 31.10
CA MET A 263 10.86 17.42 30.51
C MET A 263 10.47 15.93 30.47
N ALA A 264 9.16 15.69 30.41
CA ALA A 264 8.56 14.38 30.20
C ALA A 264 7.76 14.33 28.89
N ALA A 265 7.71 13.17 28.23
CA ALA A 265 6.91 12.98 27.03
C ALA A 265 6.11 11.68 27.06
N PRO A 266 4.84 11.68 26.60
CA PRO A 266 4.10 10.45 26.33
C PRO A 266 4.47 9.93 24.94
N LEU A 267 4.90 8.66 24.85
CA LEU A 267 5.37 8.03 23.62
C LEU A 267 4.75 6.63 23.43
N PRO A 268 4.62 6.14 22.20
CA PRO A 268 4.34 4.73 21.95
C PRO A 268 5.42 3.85 22.59
N ARG A 269 5.00 2.80 23.30
CA ARG A 269 5.90 1.94 24.09
C ARG A 269 7.01 1.32 23.27
N ARG A 270 6.66 0.75 22.09
CA ARG A 270 7.68 0.12 21.23
C ARG A 270 8.75 1.11 20.77
N LEU A 271 8.35 2.33 20.43
CA LEU A 271 9.30 3.37 20.06
C LEU A 271 10.20 3.74 21.24
N ALA A 272 9.59 4.02 22.39
CA ALA A 272 10.34 4.38 23.58
C ALA A 272 11.32 3.28 24.01
N ALA A 273 10.87 2.02 24.01
CA ALA A 273 11.72 0.88 24.35
C ALA A 273 12.89 0.68 23.36
N ALA A 274 12.65 0.86 22.05
CA ALA A 274 13.69 0.71 21.04
C ALA A 274 14.83 1.73 21.17
N PHE A 275 14.57 2.86 21.81
CA PHE A 275 15.55 3.95 21.97
C PHE A 275 15.92 4.26 23.42
N ALA A 276 15.38 3.53 24.40
CA ALA A 276 15.58 3.78 25.82
C ALA A 276 17.07 3.84 26.19
N ASP A 277 17.84 2.83 25.82
CA ASP A 277 19.28 2.76 26.13
C ASP A 277 20.06 3.87 25.44
N ARG A 278 19.79 4.08 24.14
CA ARG A 278 20.52 5.08 23.33
C ARG A 278 20.35 6.50 23.86
N TYR A 279 19.15 6.86 24.32
CA TYR A 279 18.83 8.18 24.84
C TYR A 279 18.84 8.23 26.37
N ARG A 280 19.23 7.14 27.04
CA ARG A 280 19.26 7.06 28.50
C ARG A 280 17.93 7.49 29.12
N LEU A 281 16.84 6.82 28.74
CA LEU A 281 15.49 7.15 29.16
C LEU A 281 14.98 6.14 30.19
N ARG A 282 14.19 6.64 31.15
CA ARG A 282 13.35 5.83 32.03
C ARG A 282 11.92 5.85 31.54
N LEU A 283 11.31 4.68 31.41
CA LEU A 283 9.94 4.47 30.96
C LEU A 283 9.04 4.20 32.16
N PHE A 284 7.85 4.80 32.14
CA PHE A 284 6.80 4.60 33.13
C PHE A 284 5.46 4.32 32.47
N ASP A 285 4.66 3.45 33.09
CA ASP A 285 3.25 3.34 32.73
C ASP A 285 2.51 4.61 33.13
N PRO A 286 1.50 5.05 32.35
CA PRO A 286 0.68 6.19 32.73
C PRO A 286 -0.04 5.95 34.06
N PRO A 287 0.00 6.90 35.03
CA PRO A 287 -0.72 6.80 36.29
C PRO A 287 -2.23 7.13 36.14
N TYR A 288 -2.78 6.91 34.98
CA TYR A 288 -4.18 7.12 34.61
C TYR A 288 -4.59 6.12 33.53
N ALA A 289 -5.91 5.97 33.31
CA ALA A 289 -6.41 5.08 32.26
C ALA A 289 -5.95 5.55 30.86
N SER A 290 -5.07 4.78 30.26
CA SER A 290 -4.53 5.00 28.90
C SER A 290 -4.78 3.74 28.07
N PRO A 291 -5.93 3.64 27.36
CA PRO A 291 -6.27 2.45 26.60
C PRO A 291 -5.30 2.25 25.44
N PRO A 292 -5.02 1.00 25.04
CA PRO A 292 -4.25 0.72 23.86
C PRO A 292 -4.94 1.29 22.61
N PHE A 293 -4.15 1.55 21.58
CA PHE A 293 -4.65 1.95 20.26
C PHE A 293 -4.16 1.00 19.19
N GLU A 294 -4.98 0.84 18.17
CA GLU A 294 -4.71 -0.10 17.08
C GLU A 294 -3.95 0.58 15.94
N ILE A 295 -2.93 -0.11 15.45
CA ILE A 295 -2.28 0.23 14.18
C ILE A 295 -2.83 -0.71 13.13
N MET A 296 -3.28 -0.13 12.02
CA MET A 296 -3.91 -0.85 10.93
C MET A 296 -3.36 -0.41 9.58
N ALA A 297 -3.44 -1.30 8.59
CA ALA A 297 -3.22 -0.99 7.19
C ALA A 297 -4.54 -0.60 6.54
N LEU A 298 -4.49 0.40 5.66
CA LEU A 298 -5.62 0.98 4.95
C LEU A 298 -5.29 1.06 3.47
N TRP A 299 -6.27 0.76 2.60
CA TRP A 299 -6.13 0.88 1.14
C TRP A 299 -7.47 1.18 0.47
N HIS A 300 -7.40 1.59 -0.80
CA HIS A 300 -8.61 1.74 -1.63
C HIS A 300 -9.13 0.37 -2.07
N ARG A 301 -10.45 0.14 -1.99
CA ARG A 301 -11.09 -1.16 -2.31
C ARG A 301 -10.70 -1.69 -3.69
N ASP A 302 -10.72 -0.84 -4.72
CA ASP A 302 -10.48 -1.24 -6.11
C ASP A 302 -9.04 -1.75 -6.34
N HIS A 303 -8.08 -1.26 -5.55
CA HIS A 303 -6.68 -1.68 -5.65
C HIS A 303 -6.33 -2.85 -4.74
N GLY A 304 -7.13 -3.11 -3.70
CA GLY A 304 -6.83 -4.11 -2.68
C GLY A 304 -6.75 -5.55 -3.16
N ASN A 305 -7.44 -5.88 -4.26
CA ASN A 305 -7.45 -7.21 -4.86
C ASN A 305 -6.40 -7.40 -5.95
N GLU A 306 -5.65 -6.36 -6.29
CA GLU A 306 -4.51 -6.48 -7.19
C GLU A 306 -3.47 -7.43 -6.59
N PRO A 307 -3.01 -8.47 -7.33
CA PRO A 307 -2.14 -9.53 -6.77
C PRO A 307 -0.89 -8.99 -6.07
N ALA A 308 -0.29 -7.93 -6.63
CA ALA A 308 0.88 -7.28 -6.03
C ALA A 308 0.57 -6.62 -4.67
N ILE A 309 -0.59 -5.97 -4.55
CA ILE A 309 -1.01 -5.32 -3.29
C ILE A 309 -1.44 -6.36 -2.26
N ALA A 310 -2.14 -7.42 -2.68
CA ALA A 310 -2.49 -8.54 -1.82
C ALA A 310 -1.25 -9.22 -1.24
N TRP A 311 -0.22 -9.43 -2.06
CA TRP A 311 1.09 -9.93 -1.62
C TRP A 311 1.76 -8.98 -0.62
N LEU A 312 1.82 -7.68 -0.94
CA LEU A 312 2.43 -6.67 -0.07
C LEU A 312 1.78 -6.65 1.32
N ARG A 313 0.45 -6.75 1.36
CA ARG A 313 -0.33 -6.83 2.61
C ARG A 313 -0.03 -8.10 3.40
N THR A 314 0.13 -9.24 2.71
CA THR A 314 0.50 -10.50 3.36
C THR A 314 1.86 -10.39 4.04
N VAL A 315 2.88 -9.85 3.34
CA VAL A 315 4.21 -9.59 3.92
C VAL A 315 4.13 -8.63 5.11
N LEU A 316 3.31 -7.57 4.98
CA LEU A 316 3.12 -6.60 6.06
C LEU A 316 2.52 -7.25 7.31
N ARG A 317 1.50 -8.10 7.16
CA ARG A 317 0.86 -8.83 8.25
C ARG A 317 1.82 -9.79 8.95
N GLU A 318 2.61 -10.56 8.18
CA GLU A 318 3.63 -11.47 8.72
C GLU A 318 4.64 -10.70 9.60
N VAL A 319 5.13 -9.57 9.11
CA VAL A 319 6.11 -8.75 9.86
C VAL A 319 5.47 -8.13 11.10
N ALA A 320 4.24 -7.65 10.99
CA ALA A 320 3.52 -7.03 12.10
C ALA A 320 3.23 -8.04 13.24
N ALA A 321 2.95 -9.30 12.90
CA ALA A 321 2.74 -10.36 13.89
C ALA A 321 4.00 -10.70 14.70
N GLY A 322 5.19 -10.31 14.24
CA GLY A 322 6.47 -10.48 14.93
C GLY A 322 6.91 -9.27 15.78
N LEU A 323 6.06 -8.24 15.94
CA LEU A 323 6.30 -7.07 16.78
C LEU A 323 5.79 -7.27 18.19
#